data_8853caf015d3120ae73b3a61dddaa80c
#
_entry.id   8853caf015d3120ae73b3a61dddaa80c
#
_cell.length_a   1.000
_cell.length_b   1.000
_cell.length_c   1.000
_cell.angle_alpha   90.00
_cell.angle_beta   90.00
_cell.angle_gamma   90.00
#
_symmetry.space_group_name_H-M   'P 1'
#
loop_
_entity.id
_entity.type
_entity.pdbx_description
1 polymer ?
#
loop_
_entity_poly.entity_id
_entity_poly.type
_entity_poly.pdbx_seq_one_letter_code
_entity_poly.pdbx_strand_id
1 'polypeptide(L)'
;MYDKSGQNILAVLHPVEGKDGIYAGQLNATESWLNFKVVDSENNIWYGSDPSDKTKLSSASDQWSLWIDGSKTGVYDITVDLVNMNWTHVYNEAATAGIVAPLSESTSHAQWFDLSGREITAPVKGQLYIVKQGAKVEKRIK
;
A
#
# COMPACT_ATOMS: atom_id res chain seq x y z
N MET A 1 11.11 -0.86 -5.61
CA MET A 1 10.98 0.39 -6.39
C MET A 1 11.43 1.55 -5.52
N TYR A 2 12.12 2.49 -6.10
CA TYR A 2 12.64 3.69 -5.44
C TYR A 2 12.11 4.94 -6.13
N ASP A 3 12.08 6.06 -5.43
CA ASP A 3 11.83 7.35 -6.03
C ASP A 3 12.91 7.68 -7.10
N LYS A 4 12.68 8.72 -7.88
CA LYS A 4 13.62 9.12 -8.95
C LYS A 4 15.02 9.47 -8.44
N SER A 5 15.14 9.85 -7.16
CA SER A 5 16.43 10.16 -6.52
C SER A 5 17.19 8.90 -6.10
N GLY A 6 16.53 7.76 -6.00
CA GLY A 6 17.09 6.51 -5.50
C GLY A 6 17.27 6.45 -3.99
N GLN A 7 16.69 7.39 -3.25
CA GLN A 7 16.86 7.49 -1.80
C GLN A 7 15.73 6.87 -1.00
N ASN A 8 14.49 6.93 -1.51
CA ASN A 8 13.34 6.45 -0.78
C ASN A 8 12.72 5.22 -1.46
N ILE A 9 12.46 4.19 -0.67
CA ILE A 9 11.72 3.00 -1.13
C ILE A 9 10.25 3.37 -1.19
N LEU A 10 9.65 3.25 -2.37
CA LEU A 10 8.23 3.50 -2.60
C LEU A 10 7.39 2.23 -2.45
N ALA A 11 7.91 1.09 -2.91
CA ALA A 11 7.25 -0.21 -2.82
C ALA A 11 8.23 -1.35 -3.07
N VAL A 12 7.82 -2.56 -2.69
CA VAL A 12 8.56 -3.80 -2.96
C VAL A 12 7.76 -4.63 -3.96
N LEU A 13 8.43 -5.15 -4.97
CA LEU A 13 7.86 -6.13 -5.89
C LEU A 13 8.26 -7.53 -5.44
N HIS A 14 7.35 -8.47 -5.56
CA HIS A 14 7.55 -9.87 -5.22
C HIS A 14 7.51 -10.74 -6.47
N PRO A 15 8.28 -11.83 -6.53
CA PRO A 15 8.22 -12.76 -7.64
C PRO A 15 6.81 -13.35 -7.77
N VAL A 16 6.34 -13.46 -9.00
CA VAL A 16 5.05 -14.09 -9.29
C VAL A 16 5.26 -15.61 -9.38
N GLU A 17 4.53 -16.35 -8.56
CA GLU A 17 4.65 -17.81 -8.50
C GLU A 17 4.45 -18.46 -9.87
N GLY A 18 5.35 -19.36 -10.25
CA GLY A 18 5.33 -20.07 -11.52
C GLY A 18 5.69 -19.23 -12.75
N LYS A 19 6.23 -18.01 -12.56
CA LYS A 19 6.65 -17.13 -13.66
C LYS A 19 8.05 -16.57 -13.39
N ASP A 20 9.05 -17.19 -13.98
CA ASP A 20 10.43 -16.74 -13.84
C ASP A 20 10.63 -15.32 -14.41
N GLY A 21 11.33 -14.48 -13.65
CA GLY A 21 11.68 -13.11 -14.07
C GLY A 21 10.51 -12.13 -14.06
N ILE A 22 9.32 -12.53 -13.58
CA ILE A 22 8.17 -11.64 -13.44
C ILE A 22 7.94 -11.29 -11.98
N TYR A 23 7.83 -10.00 -11.70
CA TYR A 23 7.62 -9.44 -10.37
C TYR A 23 6.39 -8.55 -10.37
N ALA A 24 5.63 -8.59 -9.28
CA ALA A 24 4.44 -7.77 -9.12
C ALA A 24 4.36 -7.17 -7.71
N GLY A 25 3.66 -6.06 -7.60
CA GLY A 25 3.42 -5.38 -6.33
C GLY A 25 2.54 -4.15 -6.51
N GLN A 26 2.28 -3.47 -5.41
CA GLN A 26 1.44 -2.28 -5.42
C GLN A 26 2.27 -1.04 -5.13
N LEU A 27 2.01 0.02 -5.87
CA LEU A 27 2.59 1.34 -5.68
C LEU A 27 1.49 2.34 -5.36
N ASN A 28 1.61 3.04 -4.23
CA ASN A 28 0.72 4.15 -3.92
C ASN A 28 1.27 5.44 -4.53
N ALA A 29 0.65 5.89 -5.61
CA ALA A 29 0.99 7.16 -6.25
C ALA A 29 0.37 8.32 -5.46
N THR A 30 1.18 9.04 -4.71
CA THR A 30 0.77 10.18 -3.89
C THR A 30 0.68 11.48 -4.67
N GLU A 31 1.22 11.48 -5.89
CA GLU A 31 1.21 12.64 -6.79
C GLU A 31 0.96 12.21 -8.23
N SER A 32 0.48 13.13 -9.06
CA SER A 32 0.37 12.94 -10.50
C SER A 32 1.76 12.79 -11.11
N TRP A 33 1.89 11.91 -12.11
CA TRP A 33 3.16 11.68 -12.81
C TRP A 33 4.29 11.22 -11.88
N LEU A 34 3.96 10.43 -10.84
CA LEU A 34 4.96 9.89 -9.93
C LEU A 34 6.06 9.18 -10.71
N ASN A 35 7.29 9.63 -10.52
CA ASN A 35 8.48 9.09 -11.16
C ASN A 35 9.20 8.13 -10.21
N PHE A 36 9.64 6.98 -10.74
CA PHE A 36 10.33 5.96 -9.95
C PHE A 36 11.33 5.15 -10.79
N LYS A 37 12.11 4.31 -10.11
CA LYS A 37 13.00 3.31 -10.71
C LYS A 37 12.78 1.95 -10.05
N VAL A 38 12.98 0.90 -10.79
CA VAL A 38 13.02 -0.47 -10.28
C VAL A 38 14.47 -0.86 -10.03
N VAL A 39 14.72 -1.57 -8.94
CA VAL A 39 16.07 -2.02 -8.57
C VAL A 39 16.03 -3.50 -8.29
N ASP A 40 16.86 -4.24 -8.96
CA ASP A 40 17.30 -5.56 -8.55
C ASP A 40 18.39 -5.37 -7.49
N SER A 41 18.00 -5.54 -6.23
CA SER A 41 18.88 -5.29 -5.09
C SER A 41 19.98 -6.36 -4.93
N GLU A 42 19.79 -7.55 -5.47
CA GLU A 42 20.77 -8.64 -5.40
C GLU A 42 21.96 -8.36 -6.34
N ASN A 43 21.66 -7.89 -7.53
CA ASN A 43 22.66 -7.60 -8.57
C ASN A 43 23.01 -6.12 -8.68
N ASN A 44 22.37 -5.26 -7.91
CA ASN A 44 22.52 -3.80 -7.95
C ASN A 44 22.27 -3.21 -9.35
N ILE A 45 21.26 -3.75 -10.04
CA ILE A 45 20.89 -3.29 -11.38
C ILE A 45 19.68 -2.36 -11.26
N TRP A 46 19.82 -1.17 -11.83
CA TRP A 46 18.77 -0.16 -11.87
C TRP A 46 18.08 -0.20 -13.24
N TYR A 47 16.75 -0.27 -13.20
CA TYR A 47 15.92 -0.26 -14.39
C TYR A 47 15.07 1.01 -14.41
N GLY A 48 15.07 1.64 -15.55
CA GLY A 48 14.18 2.74 -15.88
C GLY A 48 13.48 2.47 -17.21
N SER A 49 12.86 3.50 -17.77
CA SER A 49 12.21 3.44 -19.09
C SER A 49 13.24 3.56 -20.19
N ASP A 50 13.06 2.79 -21.26
CA ASP A 50 13.81 2.99 -22.52
C ASP A 50 13.42 4.35 -23.12
N PRO A 51 14.39 5.20 -23.52
CA PRO A 51 14.11 6.50 -24.11
C PRO A 51 13.29 6.45 -25.41
N SER A 52 13.37 5.35 -26.14
CA SER A 52 12.64 5.15 -27.41
C SER A 52 11.27 4.51 -27.24
N ASP A 53 11.04 3.77 -26.14
CA ASP A 53 9.78 3.07 -25.85
C ASP A 53 9.50 3.03 -24.35
N LYS A 54 8.61 3.89 -23.89
CA LYS A 54 8.24 4.01 -22.47
C LYS A 54 7.66 2.75 -21.83
N THR A 55 7.22 1.78 -22.62
CA THR A 55 6.71 0.49 -22.14
C THR A 55 7.81 -0.53 -21.89
N LYS A 56 9.01 -0.23 -22.35
CA LYS A 56 10.20 -1.05 -22.22
C LYS A 56 11.05 -0.61 -21.03
N LEU A 57 11.68 -1.61 -20.41
CA LEU A 57 12.70 -1.39 -19.41
C LEU A 57 14.07 -1.26 -20.06
N SER A 58 14.91 -0.44 -19.47
CA SER A 58 16.32 -0.32 -19.82
C SER A 58 17.15 -0.26 -18.55
N SER A 59 18.32 -0.90 -18.55
CA SER A 59 19.36 -0.75 -17.54
C SER A 59 20.55 0.09 -18.04
N ALA A 60 20.44 0.68 -19.21
CA ALA A 60 21.46 1.54 -19.79
C ALA A 60 21.61 2.86 -19.01
N SER A 61 22.75 3.51 -19.13
CA SER A 61 23.05 4.75 -18.40
C SER A 61 22.18 5.95 -18.81
N ASP A 62 21.58 5.91 -20.01
CA ASP A 62 20.69 6.94 -20.57
C ASP A 62 19.19 6.67 -20.29
N GLN A 63 18.86 5.64 -19.52
CA GLN A 63 17.50 5.32 -19.14
C GLN A 63 16.78 6.49 -18.44
N TRP A 64 15.52 6.66 -18.75
CA TRP A 64 14.66 7.60 -18.05
C TRP A 64 14.07 6.97 -16.78
N SER A 65 13.49 7.77 -15.91
CA SER A 65 12.63 7.20 -14.85
C SER A 65 11.39 6.57 -15.47
N LEU A 66 10.87 5.54 -14.82
CA LEU A 66 9.51 5.08 -15.05
C LEU A 66 8.53 6.11 -14.46
N TRP A 67 7.33 6.20 -14.97
CA TRP A 67 6.32 7.11 -14.41
C TRP A 67 4.91 6.55 -14.53
N ILE A 68 4.09 6.86 -13.54
CA ILE A 68 2.67 6.58 -13.61
C ILE A 68 2.05 7.61 -14.55
N ASP A 69 1.50 7.11 -15.66
CA ASP A 69 0.85 7.96 -16.66
C ASP A 69 -0.54 8.37 -16.16
N GLY A 70 -0.74 9.66 -16.01
CA GLY A 70 -2.04 10.22 -15.73
C GLY A 70 -2.16 11.01 -14.43
N SER A 71 -3.37 11.51 -14.24
CA SER A 71 -3.72 12.46 -13.18
C SER A 71 -4.25 11.80 -11.90
N LYS A 72 -4.47 10.49 -11.91
CA LYS A 72 -5.03 9.80 -10.74
C LYS A 72 -3.95 9.48 -9.73
N THR A 73 -4.14 9.94 -8.50
CA THR A 73 -3.42 9.44 -7.33
C THR A 73 -4.12 8.20 -6.77
N GLY A 74 -3.39 7.36 -6.08
CA GLY A 74 -3.91 6.13 -5.49
C GLY A 74 -3.05 4.91 -5.77
N VAL A 75 -3.62 3.74 -5.61
CA VAL A 75 -2.89 2.48 -5.75
C VAL A 75 -2.87 2.00 -7.20
N TYR A 76 -1.70 1.61 -7.64
CA TYR A 76 -1.49 0.95 -8.93
C TYR A 76 -0.87 -0.43 -8.73
N ASP A 77 -1.39 -1.41 -9.43
CA ASP A 77 -0.77 -2.72 -9.56
C ASP A 77 0.34 -2.60 -10.62
N ILE A 78 1.57 -2.87 -10.20
CA ILE A 78 2.75 -2.79 -11.04
C ILE A 78 3.21 -4.21 -11.35
N THR A 79 3.49 -4.48 -12.62
CA THR A 79 4.13 -5.72 -13.06
C THR A 79 5.40 -5.37 -13.84
N VAL A 80 6.49 -6.06 -13.52
CA VAL A 80 7.78 -5.96 -14.17
C VAL A 80 8.15 -7.32 -14.71
N ASP A 81 8.47 -7.38 -15.99
CA ASP A 81 8.93 -8.58 -16.70
C ASP A 81 10.37 -8.35 -17.15
N LEU A 82 11.32 -8.93 -16.42
CA LEU A 82 12.74 -8.82 -16.71
C LEU A 82 13.18 -9.75 -17.85
N VAL A 83 12.36 -10.72 -18.24
CA VAL A 83 12.65 -11.60 -19.39
C VAL A 83 12.41 -10.85 -20.70
N ASN A 84 11.25 -10.17 -20.79
CA ASN A 84 10.87 -9.42 -21.99
C ASN A 84 11.24 -7.93 -21.89
N MET A 85 11.85 -7.52 -20.79
CA MET A 85 12.25 -6.13 -20.51
C MET A 85 11.10 -5.17 -20.73
N ASN A 86 9.97 -5.44 -20.08
CA ASN A 86 8.79 -4.57 -20.12
C ASN A 86 8.16 -4.41 -18.74
N TRP A 87 7.25 -3.45 -18.63
CA TRP A 87 6.51 -3.21 -17.41
C TRP A 87 5.11 -2.67 -17.71
N THR A 88 4.22 -2.87 -16.78
CA THR A 88 2.85 -2.36 -16.85
C THR A 88 2.41 -1.78 -15.52
N HIS A 89 1.46 -0.85 -15.57
CA HIS A 89 0.77 -0.34 -14.39
C HIS A 89 -0.73 -0.28 -14.66
N VAL A 90 -1.52 -0.69 -13.67
CA VAL A 90 -2.98 -0.68 -13.73
C VAL A 90 -3.52 -0.02 -12.46
N TYR A 91 -4.37 0.98 -12.62
CA TYR A 91 -5.01 1.63 -11.48
C TYR A 91 -5.92 0.65 -10.73
N ASN A 92 -5.70 0.49 -9.44
CA ASN A 92 -6.48 -0.40 -8.58
C ASN A 92 -7.48 0.41 -7.76
N GLU A 93 -8.70 0.52 -8.28
CA GLU A 93 -9.76 1.31 -7.66
C GLU A 93 -10.16 0.78 -6.28
N ALA A 94 -10.24 -0.54 -6.12
CA ALA A 94 -10.62 -1.18 -4.85
C ALA A 94 -9.57 -0.93 -3.76
N ALA A 95 -8.27 -1.07 -4.07
CA ALA A 95 -7.20 -0.80 -3.14
C ALA A 95 -7.10 0.70 -2.82
N THR A 96 -7.33 1.57 -3.79
CA THR A 96 -7.36 3.03 -3.60
C THR A 96 -8.49 3.44 -2.68
N ALA A 97 -9.70 2.89 -2.84
CA ALA A 97 -10.83 3.15 -1.96
C ALA A 97 -10.54 2.73 -0.51
N GLY A 98 -9.78 1.66 -0.30
CA GLY A 98 -9.34 1.23 1.02
C GLY A 98 -8.35 2.20 1.69
N ILE A 99 -7.57 2.95 0.91
CA ILE A 99 -6.64 3.98 1.44
C ILE A 99 -7.38 5.30 1.74
N VAL A 100 -8.30 5.67 0.87
CA VAL A 100 -9.07 6.94 0.96
C VAL A 100 -10.25 6.82 1.93
N ALA A 101 -10.73 5.61 2.18
CA ALA A 101 -11.68 5.42 3.27
C ALA A 101 -10.95 5.84 4.56
N PRO A 102 -11.33 6.97 5.21
CA PRO A 102 -10.96 7.12 6.59
C PRO A 102 -11.38 5.80 7.21
N LEU A 103 -10.52 5.24 8.07
CA LEU A 103 -10.96 4.18 8.97
C LEU A 103 -12.33 4.67 9.45
N SER A 104 -13.40 4.23 8.80
CA SER A 104 -14.71 4.39 9.38
C SER A 104 -14.48 3.75 10.72
N GLU A 105 -14.49 4.59 11.75
CA GLU A 105 -14.63 4.07 13.09
C GLU A 105 -15.70 3.02 12.92
N SER A 106 -15.29 1.75 12.89
CA SER A 106 -16.28 0.71 13.04
C SER A 106 -16.98 1.19 14.26
N THR A 107 -18.27 1.44 14.16
CA THR A 107 -19.11 1.68 15.30
C THR A 107 -19.02 0.39 16.11
N SER A 108 -17.85 0.20 16.72
CA SER A 108 -17.63 -0.87 17.66
C SER A 108 -18.58 -0.51 18.77
N HIS A 109 -19.70 -1.23 18.80
CA HIS A 109 -20.62 -1.12 19.90
C HIS A 109 -19.80 -1.21 21.18
N ALA A 110 -19.95 -0.19 22.04
CA ALA A 110 -19.23 -0.17 23.29
C ALA A 110 -19.56 -1.45 24.06
N GLN A 111 -18.57 -2.30 24.27
CA GLN A 111 -18.69 -3.50 25.08
C GLN A 111 -18.51 -3.09 26.55
N TRP A 112 -19.42 -3.51 27.38
CA TRP A 112 -19.42 -3.20 28.80
C TRP A 112 -18.99 -4.43 29.59
N PHE A 113 -18.10 -4.26 30.55
CA PHE A 113 -17.60 -5.32 31.41
C PHE A 113 -17.75 -4.88 32.88
N ASP A 114 -18.10 -5.81 33.75
CA ASP A 114 -18.01 -5.58 35.19
C ASP A 114 -16.54 -5.50 35.64
N LEU A 115 -16.32 -5.16 36.88
CA LEU A 115 -14.97 -5.05 37.44
C LEU A 115 -14.24 -6.41 37.56
N SER A 116 -14.96 -7.52 37.41
CA SER A 116 -14.38 -8.88 37.33
C SER A 116 -14.04 -9.30 35.90
N GLY A 117 -14.31 -8.42 34.88
CA GLY A 117 -13.99 -8.65 33.49
C GLY A 117 -15.05 -9.45 32.71
N ARG A 118 -16.24 -9.67 33.30
CA ARG A 118 -17.35 -10.35 32.62
C ARG A 118 -18.13 -9.36 31.77
N GLU A 119 -18.43 -9.72 30.54
CA GLU A 119 -19.24 -8.88 29.65
C GLU A 119 -20.68 -8.72 30.15
N ILE A 120 -21.17 -7.48 30.11
CA ILE A 120 -22.49 -7.08 30.54
C ILE A 120 -23.29 -6.53 29.37
N THR A 121 -24.41 -7.15 29.06
CA THR A 121 -25.30 -6.73 27.97
C THR A 121 -26.26 -5.61 28.36
N ALA A 122 -26.58 -5.48 29.66
CA ALA A 122 -27.48 -4.47 30.17
C ALA A 122 -26.88 -3.75 31.40
N PRO A 123 -26.01 -2.76 31.21
CA PRO A 123 -25.38 -2.04 32.31
C PRO A 123 -26.41 -1.19 33.10
N VAL A 124 -26.34 -1.26 34.42
CA VAL A 124 -27.24 -0.60 35.36
C VAL A 124 -26.74 0.82 35.66
N LYS A 125 -27.67 1.78 35.78
CA LYS A 125 -27.34 3.18 36.09
C LYS A 125 -26.73 3.31 37.49
N GLY A 126 -25.68 4.09 37.61
CA GLY A 126 -24.99 4.35 38.86
C GLY A 126 -23.88 3.35 39.21
N GLN A 127 -23.65 2.33 38.40
CA GLN A 127 -22.53 1.39 38.60
C GLN A 127 -21.33 1.70 37.72
N LEU A 128 -20.13 1.34 38.21
CA LEU A 128 -18.88 1.50 37.52
C LEU A 128 -18.58 0.27 36.65
N TYR A 129 -18.26 0.51 35.39
CA TYR A 129 -17.92 -0.51 34.38
C TYR A 129 -16.59 -0.22 33.68
N ILE A 130 -16.02 -1.25 33.09
CA ILE A 130 -14.98 -1.12 32.11
C ILE A 130 -15.65 -1.11 30.73
N VAL A 131 -15.42 -0.06 29.95
CA VAL A 131 -15.98 0.08 28.60
C VAL A 131 -14.85 -0.05 27.59
N LYS A 132 -15.01 -0.99 26.65
CA LYS A 132 -14.10 -1.18 25.52
C LYS A 132 -14.80 -0.73 24.23
N GLN A 133 -14.19 0.20 23.52
CA GLN A 133 -14.67 0.68 22.23
C GLN A 133 -13.48 0.74 21.24
N GLY A 134 -13.40 -0.23 20.34
CA GLY A 134 -12.22 -0.44 19.50
C GLY A 134 -10.98 -0.76 20.35
N ALA A 135 -9.91 0.01 20.16
CA ALA A 135 -8.68 -0.11 20.94
C ALA A 135 -8.70 0.66 22.28
N LYS A 136 -9.73 1.50 22.51
CA LYS A 136 -9.84 2.30 23.74
C LYS A 136 -10.54 1.52 24.84
N VAL A 137 -9.94 1.51 26.03
CA VAL A 137 -10.51 0.92 27.25
C VAL A 137 -10.52 1.99 28.33
N GLU A 138 -11.68 2.23 28.94
CA GLU A 138 -11.84 3.22 30.01
C GLU A 138 -12.83 2.76 31.08
N LYS A 139 -12.71 3.30 32.29
CA LYS A 139 -13.71 3.12 33.35
C LYS A 139 -14.78 4.19 33.19
N ARG A 140 -16.04 3.78 33.21
CA ARG A 140 -17.18 4.68 33.06
C ARG A 140 -18.33 4.31 34.02
N ILE A 141 -18.96 5.30 34.59
CA ILE A 141 -20.23 5.12 35.36
C ILE A 141 -21.36 5.35 34.36
N LYS A 142 -22.34 4.46 34.34
CA LYS A 142 -23.52 4.62 33.51
C LYS A 142 -24.58 5.50 34.16
#